data_45187e3db1d32cb5bc33fcaefb09d95d
#
_entry.id   45187e3db1d32cb5bc33fcaefb09d95d
#
_cell.length_a   1.000
_cell.length_b   1.000
_cell.length_c   1.000
_cell.angle_alpha   90.00
_cell.angle_beta   90.00
_cell.angle_gamma   90.00
#
_symmetry.space_group_name_H-M   'P 1'
#
loop_
_entity.id
_entity.type
_entity.pdbx_description
1 polymer ?
#
loop_
_entity_poly.entity_id
_entity_poly.type
_entity_poly.pdbx_seq_one_letter_code
_entity_poly.pdbx_strand_id
1 'polypeptide(L)'
;KEKNLEIIVDCEADIPNNLLGDSQKIYRIILNLINNAIKFTDAGGVILFVGARKESYGINLMVKVKDTGIGMSEKNIDALENTYNQVDTTRDRRAGGIGLGLAISRKMIAKMNGHMHIESVPDAGTTVSIIIPQRVLTDMPLVSVRDAGDKKIIFYMDLERYRFGQLRDGYLECIQRMVDQLHVDAVRCSTMHELKNRIDHENYQFLFVADVEYFIDQSYFDSL
;
A
#
# COMPACT_ATOMS: atom_id res chain seq x y z
N LYS A 1 -10.50 -3.49 21.03
CA LYS A 1 -10.58 -2.04 20.73
C LYS A 1 -10.35 -1.90 19.23
N GLU A 2 -11.28 -1.30 18.52
CA GLU A 2 -11.06 -0.86 17.15
C GLU A 2 -9.96 0.20 17.16
N LYS A 3 -8.94 0.01 16.32
CA LYS A 3 -7.87 0.97 16.13
C LYS A 3 -8.29 1.89 14.99
N ASN A 4 -8.23 3.18 15.23
CA ASN A 4 -8.50 4.18 14.19
C ASN A 4 -7.21 4.40 13.38
N LEU A 5 -6.93 3.52 12.42
CA LEU A 5 -5.75 3.54 11.57
C LEU A 5 -6.12 3.90 10.14
N GLU A 6 -5.31 4.73 9.52
CA GLU A 6 -5.37 4.98 8.08
C GLU A 6 -4.85 3.75 7.30
N ILE A 7 -5.51 3.41 6.20
CA ILE A 7 -5.04 2.36 5.30
C ILE A 7 -4.98 2.93 3.89
N ILE A 8 -3.76 3.04 3.36
CA ILE A 8 -3.52 3.48 1.98
C ILE A 8 -3.21 2.25 1.14
N VAL A 9 -3.93 2.08 0.03
CA VAL A 9 -3.65 1.05 -0.97
C VAL A 9 -3.22 1.73 -2.25
N ASP A 10 -1.96 1.60 -2.59
CA ASP A 10 -1.32 2.13 -3.80
C ASP A 10 -0.98 0.97 -4.73
N CYS A 11 -1.63 0.91 -5.87
CA CYS A 11 -1.46 -0.16 -6.84
C CYS A 11 -1.12 0.43 -8.21
N GLU A 12 0.02 0.03 -8.79
CA GLU A 12 0.40 0.46 -10.13
C GLU A 12 -0.64 0.01 -11.17
N ALA A 13 -1.06 0.93 -12.03
CA ALA A 13 -2.09 0.70 -13.02
C ALA A 13 -1.61 -0.22 -14.17
N ASP A 14 -0.31 -0.23 -14.46
CA ASP A 14 0.31 -0.95 -15.57
C ASP A 14 0.72 -2.39 -15.23
N ILE A 15 0.42 -2.87 -14.01
CA ILE A 15 0.58 -4.29 -13.69
C ILE A 15 -0.23 -5.12 -14.68
N PRO A 16 0.35 -6.17 -15.32
CA PRO A 16 -0.42 -7.06 -16.17
C PRO A 16 -1.59 -7.69 -15.41
N ASN A 17 -2.78 -7.59 -15.97
CA ASN A 17 -4.02 -8.02 -15.30
C ASN A 17 -4.16 -9.53 -15.15
N ASN A 18 -3.33 -10.33 -15.84
CA ASN A 18 -3.39 -11.79 -15.78
C ASN A 18 -1.99 -12.39 -15.63
N LEU A 19 -1.73 -12.89 -14.42
CA LEU A 19 -0.47 -13.48 -14.02
C LEU A 19 -0.65 -14.96 -13.68
N LEU A 20 0.36 -15.77 -13.98
CA LEU A 20 0.41 -17.18 -13.59
C LEU A 20 1.23 -17.31 -12.31
N GLY A 21 0.56 -17.66 -11.20
CA GLY A 21 1.17 -17.85 -9.90
C GLY A 21 0.24 -18.49 -8.89
N ASP A 22 0.74 -18.72 -7.68
CA ASP A 22 -0.04 -19.26 -6.57
C ASP A 22 -0.78 -18.13 -5.83
N SER A 23 -1.95 -17.77 -6.34
CA SER A 23 -2.76 -16.67 -5.79
C SER A 23 -3.12 -16.86 -4.32
N GLN A 24 -3.36 -18.11 -3.89
CA GLN A 24 -3.71 -18.40 -2.50
C GLN A 24 -2.53 -18.15 -1.54
N LYS A 25 -1.31 -18.52 -1.95
CA LYS A 25 -0.12 -18.22 -1.14
C LYS A 25 0.17 -16.74 -1.11
N ILE A 26 0.11 -16.05 -2.25
CA ILE A 26 0.32 -14.60 -2.35
C ILE A 26 -0.69 -13.88 -1.44
N TYR A 27 -1.98 -14.22 -1.53
CA TYR A 27 -3.02 -13.66 -0.66
C TYR A 27 -2.71 -13.84 0.82
N ARG A 28 -2.35 -15.07 1.24
CA ARG A 28 -2.00 -15.37 2.65
C ARG A 28 -0.79 -14.59 3.13
N ILE A 29 0.23 -14.42 2.28
CA ILE A 29 1.42 -13.62 2.59
C ILE A 29 1.01 -12.17 2.83
N ILE A 30 0.31 -11.54 1.88
CA ILE A 30 -0.09 -10.13 1.96
C ILE A 30 -0.97 -9.92 3.20
N LEU A 31 -1.97 -10.78 3.44
CA LEU A 31 -2.84 -10.70 4.60
C LEU A 31 -2.06 -10.79 5.92
N ASN A 32 -1.07 -11.68 5.99
CA ASN A 32 -0.23 -11.81 7.17
C ASN A 32 0.62 -10.55 7.41
N LEU A 33 1.18 -9.95 6.35
CA LEU A 33 1.96 -8.72 6.46
C LEU A 33 1.09 -7.55 6.93
N ILE A 34 -0.11 -7.39 6.36
CA ILE A 34 -1.06 -6.34 6.75
C ILE A 34 -1.51 -6.53 8.20
N ASN A 35 -1.86 -7.75 8.60
CA ASN A 35 -2.28 -8.04 9.96
C ASN A 35 -1.16 -7.74 10.99
N ASN A 36 0.09 -8.03 10.64
CA ASN A 36 1.23 -7.66 11.49
C ASN A 36 1.38 -6.14 11.58
N ALA A 37 1.31 -5.42 10.48
CA ALA A 37 1.36 -3.97 10.44
C ALA A 37 0.27 -3.34 11.32
N ILE A 38 -0.99 -3.77 11.16
CA ILE A 38 -2.12 -3.30 11.98
C ILE A 38 -1.92 -3.64 13.46
N LYS A 39 -1.43 -4.85 13.75
CA LYS A 39 -1.21 -5.32 15.14
C LYS A 39 -0.21 -4.43 15.88
N PHE A 40 0.88 -4.06 15.23
CA PHE A 40 2.00 -3.33 15.84
C PHE A 40 1.94 -1.81 15.64
N THR A 41 0.88 -1.29 15.05
CA THR A 41 0.61 0.14 14.91
C THR A 41 -0.54 0.53 15.84
N ASP A 42 -0.31 1.43 16.77
CA ASP A 42 -1.37 1.92 17.69
C ASP A 42 -1.99 3.24 17.21
N ALA A 43 -1.23 4.04 16.46
CA ALA A 43 -1.69 5.30 15.86
C ALA A 43 -0.97 5.53 14.52
N GLY A 44 -1.63 6.25 13.61
CA GLY A 44 -1.13 6.48 12.25
C GLY A 44 -1.76 5.51 11.26
N GLY A 45 -0.98 4.70 10.54
CA GLY A 45 -1.58 3.83 9.54
C GLY A 45 -0.61 2.86 8.86
N VAL A 46 -1.15 2.21 7.84
CA VAL A 46 -0.49 1.20 7.02
C VAL A 46 -0.62 1.56 5.55
N ILE A 47 0.48 1.49 4.82
CA ILE A 47 0.54 1.69 3.37
C ILE A 47 0.85 0.36 2.72
N LEU A 48 -0.04 -0.11 1.87
CA LEU A 48 0.18 -1.26 0.99
C LEU A 48 0.50 -0.73 -0.41
N PHE A 49 1.72 -0.96 -0.88
CA PHE A 49 2.10 -0.73 -2.27
C PHE A 49 2.17 -2.06 -3.02
N VAL A 50 1.61 -2.10 -4.24
CA VAL A 50 1.72 -3.21 -5.18
C VAL A 50 2.17 -2.69 -6.52
N GLY A 51 3.26 -3.22 -7.05
CA GLY A 51 3.83 -2.83 -8.33
C GLY A 51 4.44 -4.01 -9.08
N ALA A 52 4.89 -3.76 -10.30
CA ALA A 52 5.53 -4.76 -11.13
C ALA A 52 6.76 -4.21 -11.85
N ARG A 53 7.82 -5.01 -11.90
CA ARG A 53 8.98 -4.73 -12.74
C ARG A 53 9.08 -5.77 -13.84
N LYS A 54 9.11 -5.31 -15.10
CA LYS A 54 9.28 -6.21 -16.27
C LYS A 54 10.64 -6.91 -16.25
N GLU A 55 10.62 -8.19 -16.57
CA GLU A 55 11.80 -9.05 -16.64
C GLU A 55 11.71 -9.95 -17.88
N SER A 56 12.81 -10.59 -18.28
CA SER A 56 12.84 -11.46 -19.47
C SER A 56 11.91 -12.70 -19.38
N TYR A 57 11.59 -13.13 -18.15
CA TYR A 57 10.71 -14.28 -17.89
C TYR A 57 9.25 -13.89 -17.61
N GLY A 58 8.93 -12.62 -17.53
CA GLY A 58 7.63 -12.08 -17.15
C GLY A 58 7.74 -10.82 -16.32
N ILE A 59 7.34 -10.86 -15.05
CA ILE A 59 7.50 -9.74 -14.11
C ILE A 59 8.03 -10.20 -12.74
N ASN A 60 8.60 -9.26 -12.02
CA ASN A 60 8.71 -9.31 -10.57
C ASN A 60 7.52 -8.56 -9.97
N LEU A 61 6.58 -9.28 -9.37
CA LEU A 61 5.53 -8.67 -8.56
C LEU A 61 6.16 -8.15 -7.26
N MET A 62 6.05 -6.86 -7.03
CA MET A 62 6.56 -6.17 -5.85
C MET A 62 5.42 -5.82 -4.93
N VAL A 63 5.51 -6.23 -3.67
CA VAL A 63 4.56 -5.80 -2.63
C VAL A 63 5.35 -5.22 -1.47
N LYS A 64 4.96 -4.04 -1.02
CA LYS A 64 5.54 -3.37 0.14
C LYS A 64 4.43 -3.02 1.13
N VAL A 65 4.61 -3.44 2.37
CA VAL A 65 3.74 -3.07 3.48
C VAL A 65 4.56 -2.22 4.44
N LYS A 66 4.18 -0.95 4.58
CA LYS A 66 4.83 0.02 5.47
C LYS A 66 3.86 0.42 6.56
N ASP A 67 4.29 0.41 7.79
CA ASP A 67 3.51 0.86 8.94
C ASP A 67 4.21 2.00 9.70
N THR A 68 3.44 2.73 10.49
CA THR A 68 3.91 3.78 11.39
C THR A 68 3.96 3.31 12.83
N GLY A 69 4.16 2.01 13.05
CA GLY A 69 4.09 1.36 14.36
C GLY A 69 5.36 1.50 15.19
N ILE A 70 5.46 0.65 16.20
CA ILE A 70 6.55 0.66 17.17
C ILE A 70 7.94 0.37 16.58
N GLY A 71 7.99 -0.20 15.37
CA GLY A 71 9.25 -0.61 14.75
C GLY A 71 10.00 -1.70 15.51
N MET A 72 11.24 -1.96 15.07
CA MET A 72 12.11 -2.99 15.63
C MET A 72 13.57 -2.51 15.66
N SER A 73 14.34 -2.98 16.66
CA SER A 73 15.79 -2.81 16.69
C SER A 73 16.47 -3.78 15.71
N GLU A 74 17.69 -3.44 15.24
CA GLU A 74 18.53 -4.32 14.41
C GLU A 74 18.65 -5.72 15.00
N LYS A 75 18.89 -5.82 16.32
CA LYS A 75 18.98 -7.11 17.03
C LYS A 75 17.72 -7.96 16.87
N ASN A 76 16.54 -7.33 16.85
CA ASN A 76 15.27 -8.04 16.65
C ASN A 76 15.09 -8.47 15.20
N ILE A 77 15.53 -7.64 14.24
CA ILE A 77 15.55 -7.99 12.81
C ILE A 77 16.48 -9.19 12.59
N ASP A 78 17.70 -9.13 13.10
CA ASP A 78 18.67 -10.24 13.02
C ASP A 78 18.13 -11.52 13.66
N ALA A 79 17.45 -11.42 14.82
CA ALA A 79 16.83 -12.56 15.47
C ALA A 79 15.72 -13.17 14.61
N LEU A 80 14.91 -12.34 13.97
CA LEU A 80 13.91 -12.80 12.99
C LEU A 80 14.58 -13.47 11.79
N GLU A 81 15.68 -12.97 11.28
CA GLU A 81 16.43 -13.56 10.18
C GLU A 81 17.10 -14.88 10.59
N ASN A 82 17.74 -14.94 11.74
CA ASN A 82 18.47 -16.12 12.24
C ASN A 82 17.55 -17.24 12.74
N THR A 83 16.39 -16.94 13.30
CA THR A 83 15.40 -17.95 13.73
C THR A 83 14.90 -18.80 12.57
N TYR A 84 15.07 -18.34 11.33
CA TYR A 84 14.72 -19.08 10.12
C TYR A 84 15.70 -20.17 9.73
N ASN A 85 16.97 -20.05 10.11
CA ASN A 85 17.99 -21.05 9.83
C ASN A 85 17.96 -22.22 10.84
N GLN A 86 17.19 -22.10 11.93
CA GLN A 86 17.14 -23.05 13.04
C GLN A 86 15.77 -23.73 13.25
N VAL A 87 14.82 -23.67 12.32
CA VAL A 87 13.54 -24.39 12.50
C VAL A 87 13.70 -25.88 12.16
N ASP A 88 14.42 -26.55 13.05
CA ASP A 88 14.10 -27.88 13.54
C ASP A 88 13.98 -27.77 15.07
N THR A 89 12.80 -28.19 15.56
CA THR A 89 12.48 -28.52 16.94
C THR A 89 12.24 -27.42 17.99
N THR A 90 10.96 -27.40 18.42
CA THR A 90 10.49 -27.33 19.84
C THR A 90 11.11 -26.29 20.77
N ARG A 91 10.23 -25.47 21.34
CA ARG A 91 10.35 -24.60 22.51
C ARG A 91 10.77 -23.16 22.24
N ASP A 92 9.76 -22.30 22.01
CA ASP A 92 9.50 -21.17 22.90
C ASP A 92 8.09 -20.58 22.66
N ARG A 93 7.12 -21.10 23.42
CA ARG A 93 5.74 -20.62 23.44
C ARG A 93 5.56 -19.41 24.38
N ARG A 94 6.56 -18.56 24.60
CA ARG A 94 6.49 -17.50 25.63
C ARG A 94 6.64 -16.07 25.13
N ALA A 95 6.66 -15.81 23.83
CA ALA A 95 6.53 -14.44 23.31
C ALA A 95 5.31 -14.38 22.40
N GLY A 96 4.28 -13.69 22.79
CA GLY A 96 2.99 -13.65 22.12
C GLY A 96 3.09 -13.35 20.62
N GLY A 97 2.99 -14.37 19.79
CA GLY A 97 2.55 -14.23 18.39
C GLY A 97 3.52 -13.61 17.38
N ILE A 98 4.76 -13.32 17.67
CA ILE A 98 5.64 -12.47 16.83
C ILE A 98 6.43 -13.25 15.76
N GLY A 99 6.55 -14.57 15.81
CA GLY A 99 7.52 -15.25 14.95
C GLY A 99 6.96 -16.08 13.79
N LEU A 100 5.86 -16.77 14.00
CA LEU A 100 5.43 -17.81 13.07
C LEU A 100 4.89 -17.30 11.74
N GLY A 101 4.17 -16.18 11.73
CA GLY A 101 3.56 -15.65 10.52
C GLY A 101 4.59 -15.19 9.48
N LEU A 102 5.56 -14.37 9.88
CA LEU A 102 6.64 -13.92 8.99
C LEU A 102 7.52 -15.10 8.53
N ALA A 103 7.79 -16.07 9.44
CA ALA A 103 8.52 -17.29 9.11
C ALA A 103 7.87 -18.10 8.00
N ILE A 104 6.57 -18.31 8.14
CA ILE A 104 5.76 -19.04 7.15
C ILE A 104 5.72 -18.27 5.83
N SER A 105 5.50 -16.94 5.89
CA SER A 105 5.48 -16.09 4.70
C SER A 105 6.81 -16.16 3.95
N ARG A 106 7.96 -16.06 4.63
CA ARG A 106 9.28 -16.17 4.03
C ARG A 106 9.49 -17.52 3.35
N LYS A 107 9.11 -18.63 4.00
CA LYS A 107 9.17 -19.98 3.40
C LYS A 107 8.30 -20.11 2.14
N MET A 108 7.10 -19.51 2.16
CA MET A 108 6.21 -19.49 0.99
C MET A 108 6.84 -18.69 -0.15
N ILE A 109 7.38 -17.50 0.15
CA ILE A 109 8.05 -16.62 -0.83
C ILE A 109 9.26 -17.33 -1.44
N ALA A 110 10.11 -17.96 -0.61
CA ALA A 110 11.28 -18.71 -1.09
C ALA A 110 10.89 -19.87 -2.02
N LYS A 111 9.77 -20.60 -1.72
CA LYS A 111 9.24 -21.64 -2.60
C LYS A 111 8.72 -21.12 -3.95
N MET A 112 8.44 -19.82 -4.05
CA MET A 112 8.07 -19.14 -5.28
C MET A 112 9.25 -18.42 -5.94
N ASN A 113 10.50 -18.73 -5.52
CA ASN A 113 11.74 -18.08 -5.97
C ASN A 113 11.75 -16.57 -5.71
N GLY A 114 11.01 -16.12 -4.73
CA GLY A 114 10.92 -14.73 -4.32
C GLY A 114 11.85 -14.39 -3.17
N HIS A 115 11.90 -13.11 -2.82
CA HIS A 115 12.69 -12.55 -1.74
C HIS A 115 11.83 -11.68 -0.83
N MET A 116 12.22 -11.64 0.46
CA MET A 116 11.62 -10.75 1.46
C MET A 116 12.74 -9.96 2.13
N HIS A 117 12.53 -8.65 2.27
CA HIS A 117 13.40 -7.72 2.97
C HIS A 117 12.60 -6.94 4.02
N ILE A 118 13.24 -6.67 5.17
CA ILE A 118 12.62 -5.95 6.29
C ILE A 118 13.52 -4.78 6.65
N GLU A 119 12.95 -3.59 6.67
CA GLU A 119 13.56 -2.36 7.17
C GLU A 119 12.71 -1.86 8.33
N SER A 120 13.33 -1.56 9.46
CA SER A 120 12.60 -1.08 10.63
C SER A 120 13.47 -0.20 11.49
N VAL A 121 12.85 0.83 12.07
CA VAL A 121 13.49 1.71 13.02
C VAL A 121 12.57 1.80 14.24
N PRO A 122 13.09 1.66 15.48
CA PRO A 122 12.30 1.81 16.68
C PRO A 122 11.53 3.14 16.68
N ASP A 123 10.26 3.08 17.06
CA ASP A 123 9.32 4.19 17.13
C ASP A 123 9.05 4.94 15.80
N ALA A 124 9.56 4.41 14.68
CA ALA A 124 9.34 4.99 13.34
C ALA A 124 8.60 4.04 12.38
N GLY A 125 8.36 2.80 12.80
CA GLY A 125 7.61 1.81 12.05
C GLY A 125 8.48 0.78 11.31
N THR A 126 7.81 -0.05 10.51
CA THR A 126 8.43 -1.14 9.75
C THR A 126 8.00 -1.10 8.30
N THR A 127 8.92 -1.44 7.42
CA THR A 127 8.65 -1.70 6.00
C THR A 127 9.03 -3.13 5.69
N VAL A 128 8.09 -3.93 5.21
CA VAL A 128 8.33 -5.27 4.69
C VAL A 128 8.13 -5.25 3.19
N SER A 129 9.18 -5.54 2.44
CA SER A 129 9.17 -5.60 0.97
C SER A 129 9.30 -7.05 0.51
N ILE A 130 8.46 -7.46 -0.44
CA ILE A 130 8.55 -8.77 -1.06
C ILE A 130 8.61 -8.64 -2.57
N ILE A 131 9.34 -9.54 -3.20
CA ILE A 131 9.47 -9.65 -4.65
C ILE A 131 9.19 -11.11 -5.02
N ILE A 132 8.24 -11.33 -5.92
CA ILE A 132 7.83 -12.67 -6.35
C ILE A 132 7.82 -12.72 -7.88
N PRO A 133 8.68 -13.55 -8.52
CA PRO A 133 8.65 -13.76 -9.95
C PRO A 133 7.30 -14.33 -10.42
N GLN A 134 6.72 -13.74 -11.47
CA GLN A 134 5.47 -14.18 -12.07
C GLN A 134 5.58 -14.24 -13.59
N ARG A 135 4.92 -15.21 -14.21
CA ARG A 135 4.73 -15.25 -15.66
C ARG A 135 3.52 -14.42 -16.05
N VAL A 136 3.63 -13.68 -17.14
CA VAL A 136 2.54 -12.90 -17.70
C VAL A 136 1.76 -13.77 -18.69
N LEU A 137 0.45 -13.88 -18.50
CA LEU A 137 -0.46 -14.56 -19.45
C LEU A 137 -1.06 -13.56 -20.42
N THR A 138 -1.35 -12.35 -19.97
CA THR A 138 -1.89 -11.26 -20.79
C THR A 138 -1.23 -9.95 -20.34
N ASP A 139 -0.62 -9.23 -21.28
CA ASP A 139 0.08 -7.96 -21.01
C ASP A 139 -0.87 -6.73 -21.12
N MET A 140 -2.13 -6.91 -20.74
CA MET A 140 -3.07 -5.80 -20.60
C MET A 140 -2.91 -5.20 -19.18
N PRO A 141 -2.92 -3.88 -19.05
CA PRO A 141 -2.79 -3.23 -17.75
C PRO A 141 -3.97 -3.58 -16.83
N LEU A 142 -3.72 -3.55 -15.52
CA LEU A 142 -4.73 -3.78 -14.49
C LEU A 142 -5.85 -2.73 -14.56
N VAL A 143 -5.45 -1.47 -14.80
CA VAL A 143 -6.38 -0.33 -14.94
C VAL A 143 -6.00 0.47 -16.17
N SER A 144 -7.00 0.92 -16.94
CA SER A 144 -6.83 1.87 -18.03
C SER A 144 -8.02 2.80 -18.12
N VAL A 145 -7.79 4.03 -18.54
CA VAL A 145 -8.83 5.04 -18.74
C VAL A 145 -8.96 5.31 -20.24
N ARG A 146 -10.19 5.22 -20.77
CA ARG A 146 -10.45 5.62 -22.17
C ARG A 146 -10.40 7.13 -22.28
N ASP A 147 -9.79 7.62 -23.36
CA ASP A 147 -9.68 9.05 -23.66
C ASP A 147 -9.14 9.84 -22.44
N ALA A 148 -8.08 9.28 -21.82
CA ALA A 148 -7.54 9.78 -20.57
C ALA A 148 -7.10 11.25 -20.67
N GLY A 149 -6.52 11.68 -21.81
CA GLY A 149 -6.10 13.06 -22.05
C GLY A 149 -7.24 14.09 -22.06
N ASP A 150 -8.49 13.62 -22.23
CA ASP A 150 -9.68 14.49 -22.22
C ASP A 150 -10.35 14.51 -20.84
N LYS A 151 -9.79 13.78 -19.86
CA LYS A 151 -10.36 13.67 -18.52
C LYS A 151 -9.65 14.58 -17.55
N LYS A 152 -10.42 15.53 -16.98
CA LYS A 152 -9.96 16.36 -15.87
C LYS A 152 -10.51 15.84 -14.55
N ILE A 153 -9.60 15.62 -13.62
CA ILE A 153 -9.90 15.06 -12.29
C ILE A 153 -9.51 16.08 -11.22
N ILE A 154 -10.34 16.21 -10.23
CA ILE A 154 -10.03 17.01 -9.06
C ILE A 154 -10.02 16.12 -7.80
N PHE A 155 -8.96 16.22 -7.02
CA PHE A 155 -8.83 15.58 -5.71
C PHE A 155 -9.01 16.61 -4.62
N TYR A 156 -9.91 16.35 -3.68
CA TYR A 156 -10.07 17.17 -2.49
C TYR A 156 -9.66 16.39 -1.25
N MET A 157 -8.57 16.81 -0.64
CA MET A 157 -7.99 16.21 0.56
C MET A 157 -7.14 17.25 1.30
N ASP A 158 -7.45 17.47 2.57
CA ASP A 158 -6.64 18.30 3.47
C ASP A 158 -5.55 17.47 4.13
N LEU A 159 -4.38 17.43 3.49
CA LEU A 159 -3.22 16.66 3.97
C LEU A 159 -2.64 17.16 5.31
N GLU A 160 -2.91 18.40 5.69
CA GLU A 160 -2.43 18.95 6.98
C GLU A 160 -3.10 18.29 8.19
N ARG A 161 -4.21 17.60 8.00
CA ARG A 161 -4.89 16.81 9.04
C ARG A 161 -4.12 15.56 9.45
N TYR A 162 -3.29 15.02 8.56
CA TYR A 162 -2.54 13.81 8.83
C TYR A 162 -1.30 14.14 9.65
N ARG A 163 -1.27 13.69 10.91
CA ARG A 163 -0.17 13.96 11.85
C ARG A 163 1.13 13.26 11.44
N PHE A 164 1.03 12.11 10.77
CA PHE A 164 2.17 11.30 10.36
C PHE A 164 2.60 11.70 8.95
N GLY A 165 3.81 12.28 8.82
CA GLY A 165 4.37 12.70 7.53
C GLY A 165 4.41 11.56 6.51
N GLN A 166 4.73 10.34 6.96
CA GLN A 166 4.74 9.15 6.10
C GLN A 166 3.40 8.86 5.43
N LEU A 167 2.26 9.16 6.07
CA LEU A 167 0.94 8.99 5.48
C LEU A 167 0.64 10.09 4.47
N ARG A 168 1.00 11.35 4.77
CA ARG A 168 0.89 12.46 3.81
C ARG A 168 1.66 12.16 2.54
N ASP A 169 2.92 11.76 2.69
CA ASP A 169 3.78 11.38 1.57
C ASP A 169 3.18 10.19 0.79
N GLY A 170 2.66 9.18 1.50
CA GLY A 170 2.00 8.03 0.89
C GLY A 170 0.78 8.40 0.05
N TYR A 171 -0.07 9.32 0.52
CA TYR A 171 -1.20 9.83 -0.28
C TYR A 171 -0.73 10.60 -1.51
N LEU A 172 0.28 11.48 -1.36
CA LEU A 172 0.83 12.24 -2.47
C LEU A 172 1.45 11.32 -3.53
N GLU A 173 2.24 10.33 -3.11
CA GLU A 173 2.84 9.36 -4.01
C GLU A 173 1.78 8.54 -4.75
N CYS A 174 0.73 8.09 -4.04
CA CYS A 174 -0.38 7.34 -4.63
C CYS A 174 -1.13 8.17 -5.69
N ILE A 175 -1.50 9.41 -5.37
CA ILE A 175 -2.18 10.31 -6.31
C ILE A 175 -1.30 10.60 -7.52
N GLN A 176 -0.03 10.98 -7.30
CA GLN A 176 0.90 11.29 -8.39
C GLN A 176 1.10 10.09 -9.31
N ARG A 177 1.33 8.89 -8.76
CA ARG A 177 1.48 7.66 -9.54
C ARG A 177 0.24 7.36 -10.38
N MET A 178 -0.94 7.49 -9.78
CA MET A 178 -2.20 7.27 -10.48
C MET A 178 -2.38 8.25 -11.66
N VAL A 179 -2.10 9.53 -11.45
CA VAL A 179 -2.16 10.57 -12.49
C VAL A 179 -1.19 10.25 -13.62
N ASP A 180 0.07 9.94 -13.29
CA ASP A 180 1.11 9.66 -14.26
C ASP A 180 0.82 8.41 -15.10
N GLN A 181 0.39 7.32 -14.45
CA GLN A 181 0.15 6.05 -15.12
C GLN A 181 -1.15 6.01 -15.91
N LEU A 182 -2.18 6.71 -15.46
CA LEU A 182 -3.46 6.80 -16.18
C LEU A 182 -3.49 7.91 -17.21
N HIS A 183 -2.45 8.77 -17.26
CA HIS A 183 -2.31 9.88 -18.20
C HIS A 183 -3.50 10.86 -18.18
N VAL A 184 -4.04 11.10 -16.99
CA VAL A 184 -5.17 12.02 -16.77
C VAL A 184 -4.69 13.40 -16.33
N ASP A 185 -5.44 14.45 -16.69
CA ASP A 185 -5.20 15.78 -16.15
C ASP A 185 -5.84 15.90 -14.77
N ALA A 186 -5.03 16.15 -13.74
CA ALA A 186 -5.52 16.16 -12.38
C ALA A 186 -4.97 17.32 -11.56
N VAL A 187 -5.82 17.87 -10.71
CA VAL A 187 -5.46 18.89 -9.72
C VAL A 187 -5.88 18.47 -8.33
N ARG A 188 -5.13 18.91 -7.34
CA ARG A 188 -5.45 18.68 -5.93
C ARG A 188 -5.82 20.00 -5.25
N CYS A 189 -6.93 19.98 -4.52
CA CYS A 189 -7.38 21.05 -3.64
C CYS A 189 -7.19 20.65 -2.18
N SER A 190 -6.72 21.58 -1.37
CA SER A 190 -6.52 21.39 0.07
C SER A 190 -7.59 22.07 0.92
N THR A 191 -8.36 22.98 0.33
CA THR A 191 -9.42 23.71 1.04
C THR A 191 -10.73 23.68 0.26
N MET A 192 -11.86 23.74 0.99
CA MET A 192 -13.18 23.82 0.40
C MET A 192 -13.36 25.07 -0.49
N HIS A 193 -12.74 26.18 -0.11
CA HIS A 193 -12.79 27.41 -0.91
C HIS A 193 -12.11 27.23 -2.27
N GLU A 194 -10.94 26.61 -2.30
CA GLU A 194 -10.23 26.28 -3.54
C GLU A 194 -11.05 25.33 -4.41
N LEU A 195 -11.63 24.28 -3.80
CA LEU A 195 -12.45 23.31 -4.50
C LEU A 195 -13.64 23.99 -5.18
N LYS A 196 -14.44 24.77 -4.43
CA LYS A 196 -15.61 25.48 -4.96
C LYS A 196 -15.23 26.41 -6.10
N ASN A 197 -14.18 27.22 -5.91
CA ASN A 197 -13.71 28.14 -6.94
C ASN A 197 -13.30 27.42 -8.23
N ARG A 198 -12.65 26.25 -8.13
CA ARG A 198 -12.26 25.48 -9.33
C ARG A 198 -13.46 24.85 -10.03
N ILE A 199 -14.39 24.26 -9.28
CA ILE A 199 -15.61 23.66 -9.85
C ILE A 199 -16.47 24.72 -10.56
N ASP A 200 -16.53 25.95 -10.03
CA ASP A 200 -17.30 27.05 -10.62
C ASP A 200 -16.70 27.58 -11.93
N HIS A 201 -15.38 27.43 -12.14
CA HIS A 201 -14.68 28.03 -13.26
C HIS A 201 -14.14 27.05 -14.30
N GLU A 202 -14.01 25.78 -13.91
CA GLU A 202 -13.47 24.72 -14.77
C GLU A 202 -14.41 23.51 -14.78
N ASN A 203 -14.40 22.76 -15.88
CA ASN A 203 -15.21 21.55 -16.02
C ASN A 203 -14.37 20.31 -15.68
N TYR A 204 -14.74 19.61 -14.60
CA TYR A 204 -14.15 18.36 -14.16
C TYR A 204 -15.12 17.21 -14.38
N GLN A 205 -14.63 16.07 -14.87
CA GLN A 205 -15.45 14.89 -15.09
C GLN A 205 -15.53 14.02 -13.82
N PHE A 206 -14.51 14.11 -12.94
CA PHE A 206 -14.48 13.32 -11.71
C PHE A 206 -13.95 14.17 -10.55
N LEU A 207 -14.62 14.01 -9.41
CA LEU A 207 -14.20 14.53 -8.12
C LEU A 207 -13.94 13.35 -7.18
N PHE A 208 -12.71 13.27 -6.66
CA PHE A 208 -12.35 12.36 -5.59
C PHE A 208 -12.23 13.16 -4.30
N VAL A 209 -13.01 12.77 -3.31
CA VAL A 209 -13.05 13.42 -1.99
C VAL A 209 -12.62 12.40 -0.95
N ALA A 210 -11.71 12.77 -0.04
CA ALA A 210 -11.43 11.93 1.10
C ALA A 210 -12.68 11.84 2.01
N ASP A 211 -12.89 10.70 2.63
CA ASP A 211 -14.10 10.43 3.43
C ASP A 211 -14.31 11.43 4.56
N VAL A 212 -13.21 11.83 5.21
CA VAL A 212 -13.27 12.85 6.29
C VAL A 212 -13.78 14.18 5.76
N GLU A 213 -13.29 14.64 4.62
CA GLU A 213 -13.74 15.88 3.98
C GLU A 213 -15.18 15.78 3.50
N TYR A 214 -15.58 14.63 2.95
CA TYR A 214 -16.96 14.38 2.54
C TYR A 214 -17.94 14.53 3.70
N PHE A 215 -17.66 13.92 4.85
CA PHE A 215 -18.54 13.99 6.02
C PHE A 215 -18.59 15.37 6.70
N ILE A 216 -17.65 16.26 6.41
CA ILE A 216 -17.69 17.63 6.94
C ILE A 216 -18.75 18.49 6.24
N ASP A 217 -18.93 18.32 4.93
CA ASP A 217 -19.93 19.07 4.14
C ASP A 217 -20.67 18.14 3.16
N GLN A 218 -21.24 17.06 3.72
CA GLN A 218 -21.92 16.02 2.95
C GLN A 218 -23.00 16.59 2.06
N SER A 219 -23.77 17.57 2.56
CA SER A 219 -24.87 18.20 1.81
C SER A 219 -24.39 18.89 0.52
N TYR A 220 -23.20 19.47 0.55
CA TYR A 220 -22.61 20.06 -0.65
C TYR A 220 -22.20 18.98 -1.66
N PHE A 221 -21.52 17.93 -1.23
CA PHE A 221 -21.07 16.88 -2.13
C PHE A 221 -22.22 16.07 -2.72
N ASP A 222 -23.30 15.85 -1.97
CA ASP A 222 -24.52 15.19 -2.47
C ASP A 222 -25.28 16.04 -3.49
N SER A 223 -24.99 17.33 -3.59
CA SER A 223 -25.61 18.25 -4.54
C SER A 223 -24.85 18.40 -5.86
N LEU A 224 -23.61 17.91 -5.95
CA LEU A 224 -22.78 17.91 -7.17
C LEU A 224 -23.15 16.77 -8.11
#